data_a5a67bea95120f039df89cfcc0cca144
#
_entry.id   a5a67bea95120f039df89cfcc0cca144
#
_cell.length_a   1.000
_cell.length_b   1.000
_cell.length_c   1.000
_cell.angle_alpha   90.00
_cell.angle_beta   90.00
_cell.angle_gamma   90.00
#
_symmetry.space_group_name_H-M   'P 1'
#
loop_
_entity.id
_entity.type
_entity.pdbx_description
1 polymer ?
#
loop_
_entity_poly.entity_id
_entity_poly.type
_entity_poly.pdbx_seq_one_letter_code
_entity_poly.pdbx_strand_id
1 'polypeptide(L)'
;INVYGADAVRWYMISNSNPWDNLKFDIEGVAEVKRKFFGTLQNVYSFFSLYANIDNFKYDEDKIDVVKRPELDRWIISELNSLAKKVDYNLDNYDLTPAARDINDFVQEKLSNWYVRLSRRRFWKGEYNEDKISAYQTLHECLMKISKLISPIAPFYSEYIFQSLNIISKKEDANSVHISSFPEVILELIDKKLENKINQIRNICSLALSIRKKEKIKVRQPLNKIIICLLYT
;
A
#
# COMPACT_ATOMS: atom_id res chain seq x y z
N ILE A 1 14.53 -20.73 -5.53
CA ILE A 1 13.73 -20.15 -6.62
C ILE A 1 12.49 -21.03 -6.87
N ASN A 2 12.66 -22.34 -7.08
CA ASN A 2 11.55 -23.22 -7.48
C ASN A 2 10.36 -23.28 -6.49
N VAL A 3 10.59 -23.02 -5.20
CA VAL A 3 9.54 -23.05 -4.14
C VAL A 3 8.90 -21.71 -3.91
N TYR A 4 9.69 -20.64 -3.89
CA TYR A 4 9.23 -19.31 -3.47
C TYR A 4 9.12 -18.30 -4.62
N GLY A 5 9.70 -18.58 -5.77
CA GLY A 5 9.80 -17.67 -6.92
C GLY A 5 11.04 -16.76 -6.85
N ALA A 6 11.43 -16.23 -7.98
CA ALA A 6 12.62 -15.38 -8.11
C ALA A 6 12.44 -14.04 -7.36
N ASP A 7 11.29 -13.42 -7.46
CA ASP A 7 11.02 -12.11 -6.86
C ASP A 7 11.06 -12.12 -5.33
N ALA A 8 10.60 -13.21 -4.70
CA ALA A 8 10.69 -13.35 -3.24
C ALA A 8 12.14 -13.44 -2.77
N VAL A 9 12.99 -14.15 -3.51
CA VAL A 9 14.43 -14.24 -3.21
C VAL A 9 15.11 -12.88 -3.40
N ARG A 10 14.86 -12.21 -4.54
CA ARG A 10 15.41 -10.88 -4.83
C ARG A 10 15.00 -9.87 -3.76
N TRP A 11 13.70 -9.82 -3.43
CA TRP A 11 13.17 -8.93 -2.41
C TRP A 11 13.78 -9.19 -1.03
N TYR A 12 13.89 -10.47 -0.63
CA TYR A 12 14.54 -10.84 0.62
C TYR A 12 15.97 -10.35 0.69
N MET A 13 16.78 -10.60 -0.35
CA MET A 13 18.18 -10.20 -0.37
C MET A 13 18.35 -8.68 -0.24
N ILE A 14 17.52 -7.91 -0.94
CA ILE A 14 17.60 -6.45 -0.96
C ILE A 14 17.03 -5.82 0.32
N SER A 15 15.88 -6.30 0.82
CA SER A 15 15.23 -5.70 1.99
C SER A 15 15.86 -6.10 3.33
N ASN A 16 16.54 -7.25 3.39
CA ASN A 16 17.11 -7.77 4.63
C ASN A 16 18.41 -7.08 5.01
N SER A 17 19.32 -6.87 4.06
CA SER A 17 20.64 -6.31 4.28
C SER A 17 21.05 -5.39 3.12
N ASN A 18 21.90 -4.41 3.41
CA ASN A 18 22.45 -3.60 2.32
C ASN A 18 23.33 -4.46 1.38
N PRO A 19 23.44 -4.12 0.10
CA PRO A 19 24.19 -4.94 -0.87
C PRO A 19 25.67 -5.14 -0.54
N TRP A 20 26.27 -4.25 0.23
CA TRP A 20 27.68 -4.31 0.67
C TRP A 20 27.88 -5.02 2.02
N ASP A 21 26.78 -5.37 2.71
CA ASP A 21 26.85 -6.08 4.00
C ASP A 21 26.79 -7.60 3.79
N ASN A 22 27.43 -8.34 4.68
CA ASN A 22 27.34 -9.79 4.66
C ASN A 22 25.92 -10.26 5.03
N LEU A 23 25.26 -10.92 4.09
CA LEU A 23 23.95 -11.52 4.31
C LEU A 23 24.10 -13.01 4.66
N LYS A 24 23.68 -13.40 5.87
CA LYS A 24 23.40 -14.80 6.17
C LYS A 24 22.07 -15.18 5.51
N PHE A 25 22.14 -15.93 4.41
CA PHE A 25 20.94 -16.36 3.70
C PHE A 25 20.10 -17.32 4.57
N ASP A 26 18.82 -16.97 4.73
CA ASP A 26 17.85 -17.76 5.47
C ASP A 26 16.59 -18.03 4.62
N ILE A 27 16.27 -19.29 4.45
CA ILE A 27 15.12 -19.75 3.65
C ILE A 27 13.78 -19.37 4.32
N GLU A 28 13.74 -19.36 5.65
CA GLU A 28 12.57 -18.93 6.41
C GLU A 28 12.28 -17.42 6.18
N GLY A 29 13.33 -16.62 6.08
CA GLY A 29 13.20 -15.20 5.73
C GLY A 29 12.61 -14.98 4.34
N VAL A 30 12.97 -15.81 3.36
CA VAL A 30 12.35 -15.77 2.01
C VAL A 30 10.87 -16.17 2.08
N ALA A 31 10.55 -17.22 2.85
CA ALA A 31 9.15 -17.63 3.07
C ALA A 31 8.33 -16.53 3.73
N GLU A 32 8.92 -15.82 4.68
CA GLU A 32 8.28 -14.68 5.36
C GLU A 32 8.00 -13.53 4.41
N VAL A 33 8.95 -13.15 3.56
CA VAL A 33 8.76 -12.13 2.51
C VAL A 33 7.63 -12.53 1.57
N LYS A 34 7.64 -13.78 1.06
CA LYS A 34 6.57 -14.28 0.20
C LYS A 34 5.21 -14.15 0.87
N ARG A 35 5.10 -14.52 2.14
CA ARG A 35 3.84 -14.50 2.90
C ARG A 35 3.42 -13.09 3.28
N LYS A 36 4.33 -12.30 3.86
CA LYS A 36 3.99 -10.99 4.43
C LYS A 36 3.91 -9.89 3.38
N PHE A 37 4.85 -9.81 2.46
CA PHE A 37 4.86 -8.75 1.46
C PHE A 37 4.02 -9.11 0.24
N PHE A 38 4.44 -10.12 -0.53
CA PHE A 38 3.73 -10.49 -1.75
C PHE A 38 2.33 -11.03 -1.47
N GLY A 39 2.16 -11.82 -0.41
CA GLY A 39 0.84 -12.31 0.02
C GLY A 39 -0.10 -11.19 0.42
N THR A 40 0.40 -10.15 1.11
CA THR A 40 -0.42 -8.98 1.47
C THR A 40 -0.81 -8.18 0.23
N LEU A 41 0.14 -7.90 -0.66
CA LEU A 41 -0.13 -7.17 -1.90
C LEU A 41 -1.10 -7.95 -2.80
N GLN A 42 -0.92 -9.28 -2.91
CA GLN A 42 -1.85 -10.15 -3.62
C GLN A 42 -3.27 -10.11 -3.02
N ASN A 43 -3.38 -10.11 -1.70
CA ASN A 43 -4.69 -10.02 -1.04
C ASN A 43 -5.37 -8.67 -1.30
N VAL A 44 -4.61 -7.56 -1.33
CA VAL A 44 -5.13 -6.23 -1.68
C VAL A 44 -5.61 -6.22 -3.13
N TYR A 45 -4.82 -6.75 -4.06
CA TYR A 45 -5.21 -6.88 -5.47
C TYR A 45 -6.44 -7.78 -5.64
N SER A 46 -6.47 -8.95 -5.00
CA SER A 46 -7.61 -9.87 -5.07
C SER A 46 -8.89 -9.26 -4.50
N PHE A 47 -8.77 -8.49 -3.42
CA PHE A 47 -9.89 -7.72 -2.88
C PHE A 47 -10.39 -6.69 -3.91
N PHE A 48 -9.49 -5.92 -4.51
CA PHE A 48 -9.85 -4.95 -5.55
C PHE A 48 -10.54 -5.62 -6.73
N SER A 49 -9.91 -6.65 -7.32
CA SER A 49 -10.42 -7.33 -8.51
C SER A 49 -11.76 -8.02 -8.28
N LEU A 50 -11.96 -8.63 -7.10
CA LEU A 50 -13.23 -9.27 -6.75
C LEU A 50 -14.39 -8.27 -6.82
N TYR A 51 -14.27 -7.13 -6.15
CA TYR A 51 -15.35 -6.14 -6.10
C TYR A 51 -15.46 -5.34 -7.39
N ALA A 52 -14.35 -5.02 -8.06
CA ALA A 52 -14.36 -4.39 -9.37
C ALA A 52 -15.11 -5.25 -10.41
N ASN A 53 -14.94 -6.57 -10.38
CA ASN A 53 -15.68 -7.48 -11.25
C ASN A 53 -17.18 -7.56 -10.89
N ILE A 54 -17.52 -7.58 -9.61
CA ILE A 54 -18.93 -7.61 -9.15
C ILE A 54 -19.66 -6.32 -9.58
N ASP A 55 -19.03 -5.17 -9.40
CA ASP A 55 -19.59 -3.86 -9.72
C ASP A 55 -19.35 -3.45 -11.19
N ASN A 56 -18.67 -4.30 -11.99
CA ASN A 56 -18.27 -4.03 -13.37
C ASN A 56 -17.48 -2.72 -13.56
N PHE A 57 -16.64 -2.38 -12.57
CA PHE A 57 -15.78 -1.22 -12.63
C PHE A 57 -14.67 -1.40 -13.68
N LYS A 58 -14.62 -0.52 -14.67
CA LYS A 58 -13.63 -0.54 -15.77
C LYS A 58 -12.76 0.71 -15.82
N TYR A 59 -12.99 1.63 -14.90
CA TYR A 59 -12.37 2.95 -14.89
C TYR A 59 -12.77 3.80 -16.13
N ASP A 60 -13.98 3.60 -16.61
CA ASP A 60 -14.57 4.40 -17.71
C ASP A 60 -15.18 5.72 -17.17
N GLU A 61 -15.41 5.80 -15.87
CA GLU A 61 -15.94 6.98 -15.19
C GLU A 61 -14.91 8.11 -15.19
N ASP A 62 -15.42 9.35 -15.18
CA ASP A 62 -14.59 10.52 -15.04
C ASP A 62 -13.71 10.44 -13.78
N LYS A 63 -12.44 10.83 -13.92
CA LYS A 63 -11.52 10.84 -12.79
C LYS A 63 -11.98 11.87 -11.76
N ILE A 64 -12.34 11.39 -10.57
CA ILE A 64 -12.65 12.24 -9.43
C ILE A 64 -11.35 12.91 -8.96
N ASP A 65 -11.35 14.24 -8.90
CA ASP A 65 -10.23 15.00 -8.37
C ASP A 65 -9.91 14.56 -6.93
N VAL A 66 -8.63 14.34 -6.64
CA VAL A 66 -8.17 13.86 -5.31
C VAL A 66 -8.64 14.79 -4.19
N VAL A 67 -8.68 16.10 -4.43
CA VAL A 67 -9.13 17.10 -3.42
C VAL A 67 -10.61 16.90 -3.03
N LYS A 68 -11.43 16.39 -3.95
CA LYS A 68 -12.85 16.13 -3.71
C LYS A 68 -13.12 14.78 -3.05
N ARG A 69 -12.12 13.89 -3.04
CA ARG A 69 -12.27 12.54 -2.45
C ARG A 69 -12.36 12.61 -0.91
N PRO A 70 -12.95 11.59 -0.27
CA PRO A 70 -12.94 11.45 1.19
C PRO A 70 -11.55 11.57 1.82
N GLU A 71 -11.49 12.03 3.06
CA GLU A 71 -10.21 12.27 3.78
C GLU A 71 -9.29 11.06 3.78
N LEU A 72 -9.85 9.85 3.91
CA LEU A 72 -9.07 8.60 3.90
C LEU A 72 -8.42 8.32 2.54
N ASP A 73 -9.11 8.66 1.43
CA ASP A 73 -8.57 8.52 0.08
C ASP A 73 -7.46 9.55 -0.18
N ARG A 74 -7.68 10.80 0.25
CA ARG A 74 -6.65 11.86 0.17
C ARG A 74 -5.41 11.51 0.97
N TRP A 75 -5.60 10.95 2.16
CA TRP A 75 -4.49 10.51 2.99
C TRP A 75 -3.64 9.43 2.31
N ILE A 76 -4.24 8.36 1.81
CA ILE A 76 -3.45 7.26 1.20
C ILE A 76 -2.76 7.70 -0.08
N ILE A 77 -3.36 8.59 -0.87
CA ILE A 77 -2.71 9.20 -2.05
C ILE A 77 -1.55 10.11 -1.65
N SER A 78 -1.67 10.89 -0.57
CA SER A 78 -0.56 11.67 -0.02
C SER A 78 0.59 10.78 0.42
N GLU A 79 0.32 9.74 1.20
CA GLU A 79 1.31 8.76 1.63
C GLU A 79 1.99 8.04 0.45
N LEU A 80 1.24 7.74 -0.61
CA LEU A 80 1.75 7.13 -1.83
C LEU A 80 2.73 8.06 -2.57
N ASN A 81 2.43 9.36 -2.67
CA ASN A 81 3.33 10.34 -3.29
C ASN A 81 4.56 10.59 -2.39
N SER A 82 4.39 10.59 -1.07
CA SER A 82 5.50 10.66 -0.11
C SER A 82 6.42 9.43 -0.21
N LEU A 83 5.84 8.24 -0.40
CA LEU A 83 6.58 7.00 -0.67
C LEU A 83 7.36 7.12 -1.99
N ALA A 84 6.68 7.49 -3.08
CA ALA A 84 7.32 7.61 -4.40
C ALA A 84 8.53 8.55 -4.34
N LYS A 85 8.40 9.71 -3.67
CA LYS A 85 9.49 10.66 -3.46
C LYS A 85 10.69 10.05 -2.71
N LYS A 86 10.41 9.26 -1.67
CA LYS A 86 11.49 8.59 -0.91
C LYS A 86 12.16 7.49 -1.71
N VAL A 87 11.36 6.69 -2.43
CA VAL A 87 11.89 5.58 -3.24
C VAL A 87 12.74 6.12 -4.37
N ASP A 88 12.28 7.15 -5.07
CA ASP A 88 13.02 7.84 -6.13
C ASP A 88 14.38 8.33 -5.61
N TYR A 89 14.38 9.10 -4.52
CA TYR A 89 15.59 9.59 -3.87
C TYR A 89 16.53 8.45 -3.46
N ASN A 90 16.02 7.37 -2.87
CA ASN A 90 16.83 6.26 -2.42
C ASN A 90 17.43 5.49 -3.61
N LEU A 91 16.67 5.30 -4.70
CA LEU A 91 17.17 4.63 -5.90
C LEU A 91 18.25 5.46 -6.60
N ASP A 92 18.11 6.78 -6.68
CA ASP A 92 19.11 7.70 -7.23
C ASP A 92 20.44 7.65 -6.44
N ASN A 93 20.36 7.36 -5.15
CA ASN A 93 21.54 7.21 -4.27
C ASN A 93 22.01 5.75 -4.13
N TYR A 94 21.45 4.81 -4.90
CA TYR A 94 21.75 3.37 -4.80
C TYR A 94 21.39 2.73 -3.46
N ASP A 95 20.53 3.37 -2.66
CA ASP A 95 20.06 2.87 -1.37
C ASP A 95 18.83 1.97 -1.53
N LEU A 96 19.02 0.77 -2.08
CA LEU A 96 17.95 -0.17 -2.42
C LEU A 96 17.21 -0.70 -1.19
N THR A 97 17.92 -0.92 -0.09
CA THR A 97 17.35 -1.51 1.14
C THR A 97 16.31 -0.61 1.80
N PRO A 98 16.58 0.70 2.06
CA PRO A 98 15.56 1.63 2.53
C PRO A 98 14.37 1.74 1.57
N ALA A 99 14.60 1.79 0.25
CA ALA A 99 13.53 1.83 -0.74
C ALA A 99 12.59 0.62 -0.61
N ALA A 100 13.14 -0.60 -0.56
CA ALA A 100 12.36 -1.83 -0.41
C ALA A 100 11.59 -1.87 0.93
N ARG A 101 12.20 -1.42 2.03
CA ARG A 101 11.57 -1.37 3.35
C ARG A 101 10.43 -0.35 3.42
N ASP A 102 10.62 0.84 2.86
CA ASP A 102 9.57 1.87 2.79
C ASP A 102 8.36 1.39 1.98
N ILE A 103 8.59 0.69 0.85
CA ILE A 103 7.50 0.07 0.06
C ILE A 103 6.78 -1.02 0.87
N ASN A 104 7.55 -1.88 1.56
CA ASN A 104 6.99 -2.94 2.39
C ASN A 104 6.09 -2.39 3.51
N ASP A 105 6.57 -1.35 4.23
CA ASP A 105 5.81 -0.67 5.28
C ASP A 105 4.52 -0.05 4.73
N PHE A 106 4.61 0.65 3.61
CA PHE A 106 3.44 1.24 2.98
C PHE A 106 2.38 0.18 2.62
N VAL A 107 2.78 -0.93 1.99
CA VAL A 107 1.86 -1.99 1.56
C VAL A 107 1.18 -2.65 2.76
N GLN A 108 1.95 -2.99 3.79
CA GLN A 108 1.43 -3.71 4.95
C GLN A 108 0.65 -2.79 5.88
N GLU A 109 1.27 -1.69 6.33
CA GLU A 109 0.74 -0.91 7.43
C GLU A 109 -0.25 0.17 6.99
N LYS A 110 0.00 0.81 5.83
CA LYS A 110 -0.84 1.92 5.37
C LYS A 110 -1.94 1.44 4.43
N LEU A 111 -1.58 0.72 3.38
CA LEU A 111 -2.54 0.29 2.37
C LEU A 111 -3.44 -0.85 2.88
N SER A 112 -2.86 -1.98 3.31
CA SER A 112 -3.65 -3.16 3.71
C SER A 112 -4.30 -3.00 5.08
N ASN A 113 -3.47 -2.77 6.13
CA ASN A 113 -3.93 -2.79 7.53
C ASN A 113 -4.77 -1.57 7.90
N TRP A 114 -4.65 -0.47 7.15
CA TRP A 114 -5.39 0.75 7.45
C TRP A 114 -6.38 1.12 6.35
N TYR A 115 -5.93 1.51 5.16
CA TYR A 115 -6.81 1.97 4.09
C TYR A 115 -7.85 0.93 3.66
N VAL A 116 -7.42 -0.24 3.19
CA VAL A 116 -8.32 -1.30 2.72
C VAL A 116 -9.24 -1.78 3.84
N ARG A 117 -8.70 -1.98 5.04
CA ARG A 117 -9.49 -2.43 6.19
C ARG A 117 -10.62 -1.47 6.55
N LEU A 118 -10.37 -0.15 6.54
CA LEU A 118 -11.37 0.86 6.88
C LEU A 118 -12.36 1.11 5.73
N SER A 119 -11.90 0.98 4.49
CA SER A 119 -12.71 1.21 3.29
C SER A 119 -13.57 0.02 2.87
N ARG A 120 -13.42 -1.16 3.50
CA ARG A 120 -14.13 -2.40 3.08
C ARG A 120 -15.62 -2.21 2.84
N ARG A 121 -16.30 -1.45 3.71
CA ARG A 121 -17.75 -1.23 3.60
C ARG A 121 -18.14 -0.48 2.34
N ARG A 122 -17.30 0.39 1.83
CA ARG A 122 -17.52 1.15 0.60
C ARG A 122 -17.57 0.24 -0.64
N PHE A 123 -16.80 -0.87 -0.63
CA PHE A 123 -16.75 -1.83 -1.74
C PHE A 123 -17.94 -2.80 -1.72
N TRP A 124 -18.30 -3.35 -0.56
CA TRP A 124 -19.33 -4.40 -0.49
C TRP A 124 -20.74 -3.90 -0.20
N LYS A 125 -20.91 -2.69 0.35
CA LYS A 125 -22.21 -2.11 0.70
C LYS A 125 -22.49 -0.86 -0.11
N GLY A 126 -23.77 -0.65 -0.37
CA GLY A 126 -24.26 0.58 -0.98
C GLY A 126 -24.37 0.53 -2.50
N GLU A 127 -25.02 1.54 -3.00
CA GLU A 127 -25.17 1.77 -4.44
C GLU A 127 -23.84 2.16 -5.06
N TYR A 128 -23.74 2.00 -6.38
CA TYR A 128 -22.60 2.43 -7.17
C TYR A 128 -22.64 3.97 -7.31
N ASN A 129 -22.07 4.66 -6.33
CA ASN A 129 -22.08 6.12 -6.21
C ASN A 129 -20.65 6.70 -6.23
N GLU A 130 -20.56 8.04 -6.19
CA GLU A 130 -19.28 8.77 -6.26
C GLU A 130 -18.29 8.36 -5.17
N ASP A 131 -18.75 8.04 -3.94
CA ASP A 131 -17.89 7.57 -2.86
C ASP A 131 -17.27 6.20 -3.19
N LYS A 132 -18.07 5.29 -3.74
CA LYS A 132 -17.60 3.96 -4.16
C LYS A 132 -16.63 4.06 -5.34
N ILE A 133 -16.94 4.88 -6.35
CA ILE A 133 -16.07 5.16 -7.49
C ILE A 133 -14.74 5.75 -7.01
N SER A 134 -14.77 6.71 -6.08
CA SER A 134 -13.58 7.28 -5.45
C SER A 134 -12.69 6.22 -4.81
N ALA A 135 -13.30 5.27 -4.08
CA ALA A 135 -12.55 4.16 -3.47
C ALA A 135 -11.89 3.25 -4.51
N TYR A 136 -12.61 2.91 -5.60
CA TYR A 136 -12.04 2.12 -6.70
C TYR A 136 -10.89 2.84 -7.38
N GLN A 137 -11.08 4.10 -7.76
CA GLN A 137 -10.04 4.90 -8.42
C GLN A 137 -8.80 5.01 -7.53
N THR A 138 -8.99 5.29 -6.23
CA THR A 138 -7.89 5.40 -5.27
C THR A 138 -7.12 4.09 -5.12
N LEU A 139 -7.81 2.97 -4.98
CA LEU A 139 -7.14 1.67 -4.82
C LEU A 139 -6.44 1.22 -6.10
N HIS A 140 -7.04 1.47 -7.28
CA HIS A 140 -6.41 1.24 -8.58
C HIS A 140 -5.12 2.07 -8.73
N GLU A 141 -5.17 3.38 -8.41
CA GLU A 141 -4.00 4.26 -8.47
C GLU A 141 -2.89 3.79 -7.52
N CYS A 142 -3.25 3.33 -6.31
CA CYS A 142 -2.27 2.75 -5.38
C CYS A 142 -1.60 1.50 -5.95
N LEU A 143 -2.38 0.54 -6.44
CA LEU A 143 -1.86 -0.72 -6.98
C LEU A 143 -1.01 -0.49 -8.24
N MET A 144 -1.45 0.39 -9.14
CA MET A 144 -0.71 0.74 -10.34
C MET A 144 0.64 1.41 -10.00
N LYS A 145 0.64 2.40 -9.11
CA LYS A 145 1.88 3.07 -8.70
C LYS A 145 2.84 2.14 -7.95
N ILE A 146 2.31 1.25 -7.08
CA ILE A 146 3.11 0.23 -6.39
C ILE A 146 3.73 -0.74 -7.39
N SER A 147 2.99 -1.21 -8.40
CA SER A 147 3.55 -2.13 -9.41
C SER A 147 4.77 -1.52 -10.11
N LYS A 148 4.72 -0.23 -10.43
CA LYS A 148 5.86 0.49 -11.01
C LYS A 148 7.02 0.66 -10.02
N LEU A 149 6.74 1.01 -8.75
CA LEU A 149 7.78 1.20 -7.73
C LEU A 149 8.55 -0.08 -7.40
N ILE A 150 7.89 -1.25 -7.44
CA ILE A 150 8.54 -2.54 -7.15
C ILE A 150 9.25 -3.16 -8.36
N SER A 151 9.02 -2.65 -9.58
CA SER A 151 9.50 -3.28 -10.82
C SER A 151 11.03 -3.47 -10.90
N PRO A 152 11.88 -2.58 -10.36
CA PRO A 152 13.33 -2.79 -10.39
C PRO A 152 13.77 -3.99 -9.53
N ILE A 153 13.03 -4.32 -8.48
CA ILE A 153 13.39 -5.37 -7.52
C ILE A 153 12.63 -6.66 -7.80
N ALA A 154 11.32 -6.56 -8.06
CA ALA A 154 10.40 -7.68 -8.27
C ALA A 154 9.75 -7.63 -9.66
N PRO A 155 10.52 -7.87 -10.75
CA PRO A 155 10.08 -7.63 -12.12
C PRO A 155 8.89 -8.49 -12.56
N PHE A 156 8.82 -9.76 -12.16
CA PHE A 156 7.77 -10.66 -12.62
C PHE A 156 6.42 -10.37 -11.95
N TYR A 157 6.44 -10.11 -10.65
CA TYR A 157 5.22 -9.81 -9.92
C TYR A 157 4.67 -8.41 -10.23
N SER A 158 5.57 -7.44 -10.45
CA SER A 158 5.19 -6.09 -10.89
C SER A 158 4.49 -6.12 -12.24
N GLU A 159 5.03 -6.87 -13.19
CA GLU A 159 4.43 -7.06 -14.51
C GLU A 159 3.06 -7.70 -14.41
N TYR A 160 2.92 -8.75 -13.59
CA TYR A 160 1.63 -9.41 -13.37
C TYR A 160 0.56 -8.43 -12.87
N ILE A 161 0.85 -7.63 -11.85
CA ILE A 161 -0.10 -6.65 -11.31
C ILE A 161 -0.39 -5.55 -12.34
N PHE A 162 0.63 -5.00 -12.97
CA PHE A 162 0.50 -3.95 -13.99
C PHE A 162 -0.39 -4.39 -15.13
N GLN A 163 -0.10 -5.54 -15.74
CA GLN A 163 -0.90 -6.10 -16.84
C GLN A 163 -2.34 -6.37 -16.43
N SER A 164 -2.52 -6.97 -15.25
CA SER A 164 -3.85 -7.29 -14.74
C SER A 164 -4.74 -6.06 -14.51
N LEU A 165 -4.15 -4.92 -14.16
CA LEU A 165 -4.87 -3.66 -14.01
C LEU A 165 -5.07 -2.95 -15.35
N ASN A 166 -4.02 -2.88 -16.17
CA ASN A 166 -4.02 -2.07 -17.38
C ASN A 166 -4.85 -2.66 -18.52
N ILE A 167 -4.95 -3.99 -18.60
CA ILE A 167 -5.77 -4.67 -19.64
C ILE A 167 -7.26 -4.24 -19.58
N ILE A 168 -7.75 -3.90 -18.39
CA ILE A 168 -9.11 -3.44 -18.18
C ILE A 168 -9.19 -1.91 -18.23
N SER A 169 -8.36 -1.23 -17.43
CA SER A 169 -8.46 0.23 -17.24
C SER A 169 -7.90 1.04 -18.41
N LYS A 170 -6.93 0.48 -19.15
CA LYS A 170 -6.23 1.15 -20.28
C LYS A 170 -5.74 2.55 -19.93
N LYS A 171 -5.28 2.75 -18.68
CA LYS A 171 -4.81 4.07 -18.21
C LYS A 171 -3.33 4.30 -18.50
N GLU A 172 -2.61 3.27 -18.93
CA GLU A 172 -1.20 3.32 -19.30
C GLU A 172 -1.05 2.91 -20.77
N ASP A 173 -0.33 3.70 -21.53
CA ASP A 173 -0.05 3.42 -22.95
C ASP A 173 0.98 2.31 -23.12
N ALA A 174 1.82 2.09 -22.11
CA ALA A 174 2.86 1.08 -22.12
C ALA A 174 2.28 -0.34 -22.02
N ASN A 175 2.77 -1.25 -22.87
CA ASN A 175 2.35 -2.66 -22.86
C ASN A 175 3.03 -3.49 -21.75
N SER A 176 3.99 -2.93 -21.03
CA SER A 176 4.72 -3.58 -19.94
C SER A 176 5.14 -2.54 -18.91
N VAL A 177 5.18 -2.93 -17.63
CA VAL A 177 5.69 -2.08 -16.56
C VAL A 177 7.14 -1.65 -16.81
N HIS A 178 7.92 -2.50 -17.47
CA HIS A 178 9.36 -2.29 -17.71
C HIS A 178 9.68 -1.25 -18.78
N ILE A 179 8.71 -0.90 -19.62
CA ILE A 179 8.82 0.18 -20.61
C ILE A 179 7.92 1.37 -20.28
N SER A 180 7.24 1.32 -19.14
CA SER A 180 6.48 2.47 -18.62
C SER A 180 7.41 3.45 -17.92
N SER A 181 7.01 4.71 -17.85
CA SER A 181 7.72 5.71 -17.04
C SER A 181 7.68 5.35 -15.56
N PHE A 182 8.80 5.60 -14.86
CA PHE A 182 8.81 5.50 -13.39
C PHE A 182 7.79 6.47 -12.78
N PRO A 183 7.19 6.18 -11.64
CA PRO A 183 6.10 6.99 -11.09
C PRO A 183 6.52 8.42 -10.78
N GLU A 184 5.90 9.39 -11.43
CA GLU A 184 6.09 10.79 -11.09
C GLU A 184 5.53 11.13 -9.71
N VAL A 185 6.23 12.04 -9.02
CA VAL A 185 5.82 12.57 -7.71
C VAL A 185 4.99 13.83 -7.92
N ILE A 186 3.73 13.77 -7.52
CA ILE A 186 2.84 14.95 -7.56
C ILE A 186 2.92 15.63 -6.20
N LEU A 187 3.77 16.65 -6.09
CA LEU A 187 4.06 17.33 -4.82
C LEU A 187 2.82 17.99 -4.21
N GLU A 188 1.90 18.48 -5.03
CA GLU A 188 0.66 19.14 -4.62
C GLU A 188 -0.30 18.18 -3.89
N LEU A 189 -0.16 16.88 -4.10
CA LEU A 189 -0.95 15.85 -3.43
C LEU A 189 -0.35 15.42 -2.09
N ILE A 190 0.84 15.91 -1.71
CA ILE A 190 1.47 15.60 -0.43
C ILE A 190 0.95 16.55 0.65
N ASP A 191 0.07 16.05 1.51
CA ASP A 191 -0.47 16.75 2.68
C ASP A 191 0.15 16.21 3.98
N LYS A 192 1.27 16.80 4.38
CA LYS A 192 1.99 16.40 5.61
C LYS A 192 1.18 16.59 6.89
N LYS A 193 0.25 17.54 6.92
CA LYS A 193 -0.64 17.74 8.08
C LYS A 193 -1.61 16.58 8.21
N LEU A 194 -2.18 16.15 7.08
CA LEU A 194 -3.09 15.00 7.05
C LEU A 194 -2.36 13.68 7.37
N GLU A 195 -1.16 13.47 6.81
CA GLU A 195 -0.33 12.30 7.13
C GLU A 195 -0.04 12.25 8.64
N ASN A 196 0.40 13.35 9.25
CA ASN A 196 0.70 13.42 10.69
C ASN A 196 -0.55 13.19 11.54
N LYS A 197 -1.69 13.79 11.18
CA LYS A 197 -2.97 13.58 11.86
C LYS A 197 -3.36 12.09 11.90
N ILE A 198 -3.32 11.41 10.74
CA ILE A 198 -3.67 10.00 10.68
C ILE A 198 -2.64 9.13 11.40
N ASN A 199 -1.35 9.45 11.32
CA ASN A 199 -0.32 8.73 12.07
C ASN A 199 -0.52 8.83 13.59
N GLN A 200 -0.87 10.00 14.11
CA GLN A 200 -1.24 10.16 15.53
C GLN A 200 -2.45 9.30 15.89
N ILE A 201 -3.50 9.29 15.07
CA ILE A 201 -4.69 8.44 15.29
C ILE A 201 -4.30 6.95 15.30
N ARG A 202 -3.44 6.51 14.37
CA ARG A 202 -2.95 5.12 14.32
C ARG A 202 -2.19 4.75 15.59
N ASN A 203 -1.32 5.63 16.07
CA ASN A 203 -0.58 5.42 17.32
C ASN A 203 -1.52 5.32 18.52
N ILE A 204 -2.50 6.21 18.64
CA ILE A 204 -3.50 6.17 19.69
C ILE A 204 -4.29 4.85 19.66
N CYS A 205 -4.74 4.42 18.48
CA CYS A 205 -5.44 3.14 18.31
C CYS A 205 -4.56 1.95 18.73
N SER A 206 -3.28 1.95 18.33
CA SER A 206 -2.33 0.90 18.69
C SER A 206 -2.10 0.83 20.19
N LEU A 207 -1.89 1.97 20.85
CA LEU A 207 -1.73 2.06 22.31
C LEU A 207 -2.99 1.59 23.03
N ALA A 208 -4.18 2.02 22.60
CA ALA A 208 -5.45 1.59 23.18
C ALA A 208 -5.65 0.08 23.08
N LEU A 209 -5.31 -0.53 21.92
CA LEU A 209 -5.39 -1.97 21.73
C LEU A 209 -4.35 -2.72 22.59
N SER A 210 -3.14 -2.17 22.75
CA SER A 210 -2.10 -2.73 23.62
C SER A 210 -2.54 -2.74 25.08
N ILE A 211 -3.09 -1.63 25.57
CA ILE A 211 -3.63 -1.53 26.95
C ILE A 211 -4.77 -2.54 27.14
N ARG A 212 -5.71 -2.63 26.21
CA ARG A 212 -6.81 -3.62 26.27
C ARG A 212 -6.29 -5.04 26.34
N LYS A 213 -5.25 -5.37 25.56
CA LYS A 213 -4.61 -6.69 25.59
C LYS A 213 -3.97 -6.96 26.95
N LYS A 214 -3.24 -5.99 27.51
CA LYS A 214 -2.58 -6.08 28.82
C LYS A 214 -3.60 -6.32 29.93
N GLU A 215 -4.70 -5.56 29.93
CA GLU A 215 -5.78 -5.64 30.93
C GLU A 215 -6.83 -6.74 30.61
N LYS A 216 -6.58 -7.58 29.56
CA LYS A 216 -7.48 -8.66 29.12
C LYS A 216 -8.91 -8.19 28.78
N ILE A 217 -9.08 -6.91 28.39
CA ILE A 217 -10.35 -6.34 27.97
C ILE A 217 -10.61 -6.68 26.51
N LYS A 218 -11.77 -7.27 26.20
CA LYS A 218 -12.13 -7.60 24.82
C LYS A 218 -12.21 -6.33 23.96
N VAL A 219 -11.72 -6.39 22.71
CA VAL A 219 -11.71 -5.23 21.78
C VAL A 219 -13.10 -4.65 21.58
N ARG A 220 -14.14 -5.48 21.54
CA ARG A 220 -15.55 -5.06 21.36
C ARG A 220 -16.26 -4.64 22.64
N GLN A 221 -15.61 -4.77 23.80
CA GLN A 221 -16.22 -4.33 25.07
C GLN A 221 -16.25 -2.79 25.10
N PRO A 222 -17.43 -2.15 25.27
CA PRO A 222 -17.51 -0.71 25.37
C PRO A 222 -16.84 -0.22 26.66
N LEU A 223 -16.22 0.95 26.58
CA LEU A 223 -15.64 1.68 27.71
C LEU A 223 -16.19 3.11 27.71
N ASN A 224 -16.39 3.68 28.89
CA ASN A 224 -17.03 5.00 29.02
C ASN A 224 -16.19 6.14 28.46
N LYS A 225 -14.84 6.05 28.55
CA LYS A 225 -13.94 7.13 28.09
C LYS A 225 -12.56 6.59 27.76
N ILE A 226 -11.86 7.33 26.92
CA ILE A 226 -10.42 7.24 26.70
C ILE A 226 -9.80 8.58 27.12
N ILE A 227 -8.68 8.54 27.85
CA ILE A 227 -7.92 9.73 28.24
C ILE A 227 -6.59 9.64 27.48
N ILE A 228 -6.25 10.69 26.73
CA ILE A 228 -5.05 10.79 25.91
C ILE A 228 -4.24 11.96 26.46
N CYS A 229 -3.00 11.69 26.87
CA CYS A 229 -2.04 12.71 27.27
C CYS A 229 -1.06 12.97 26.09
N LEU A 230 -1.07 14.19 25.58
CA LEU A 230 -0.22 14.62 24.45
C LEU A 230 1.05 15.35 24.90
N LEU A 231 1.43 15.21 26.19
CA LEU A 231 2.57 15.94 26.76
C LEU A 231 3.96 15.50 26.23
N TYR A 232 4.03 14.44 25.41
CA TYR A 232 5.28 13.83 24.93
C TYR A 232 5.23 13.50 23.43
N THR A 233 4.56 14.29 22.61
CA THR A 233 4.64 14.18 21.14
C THR A 233 5.53 15.27 20.55
#